data_f750287f1dfa1ee6291f38147d5a30d5
#
_entry.id   f750287f1dfa1ee6291f38147d5a30d5
#
_cell.length_a   1.000
_cell.length_b   1.000
_cell.length_c   1.000
_cell.angle_alpha   90.00
_cell.angle_beta   90.00
_cell.angle_gamma   90.00
#
_symmetry.space_group_name_H-M   'P 1'
#
loop_
_entity.id
_entity.type
_entity.pdbx_description
1 polymer ?
#
loop_
_entity_poly.entity_id
_entity_poly.type
_entity_poly.pdbx_seq_one_letter_code
_entity_poly.pdbx_strand_id
1 'polypeptide(L)'
;MALRTTAMGAVSATLVAGGVLGLTPAAQAATGGVRYVDIAGDGGTVLKANVVTPADTDGTRRHPLIVLPTSWGFPQVEYLAQAQRLADSGYVVLSYNVRGFWQSGGEIDVAGPHDVADAAKVVDWALAHTPSDPENIGMAGVSYGAGISLLAAAHDPRLKAVASLSGWGDLVDSIYSGRTQHVQAAAVLDTVGTVAGRRSAESQEVFSAFYSSDLSKEKDIVAWGQKRSPATYLDQLNKNGTAIMMAGAWGDTIFPPNQSAAFYERLTGPKRLEFRPGDHATAELPGLFGLPNDVWTDTERWFDHYLKGEDNGIDREQPVRLKSRSTSGYEGYPDWKSVNATRNKIALAGSTTIHTNVDSGADGGIVFLSSILDQVAKLPPVAAIPLLPRRWAAVWQSGKYATAQQVRGTAKVHTTVTPTQESGTLVAYLYDVGPLGLGKLVANAPYTFHGHTPGKPFGLDLDLFSTAYDVPAGHRLALVVDTVDPLYIEHNPSGARLTFSSPANDPSYVSVPLRGQ
;
A
#
# COMPACT_ATOMS: atom_id res chain seq x y z
N MET A 1 -5.85 24.17 -11.76
CA MET A 1 -5.33 22.95 -11.11
C MET A 1 -6.44 21.99 -10.70
N ALA A 2 -7.44 22.39 -9.92
CA ALA A 2 -8.57 21.55 -9.50
C ALA A 2 -9.28 20.78 -10.64
N LEU A 3 -9.43 21.36 -11.85
CA LEU A 3 -10.09 20.69 -12.99
C LEU A 3 -9.29 19.52 -13.58
N ARG A 4 -7.95 19.54 -13.56
CA ARG A 4 -7.12 18.42 -14.06
C ARG A 4 -7.12 17.25 -13.10
N THR A 5 -7.04 17.53 -11.80
CA THR A 5 -7.07 16.51 -10.74
C THR A 5 -8.42 15.80 -10.69
N THR A 6 -9.53 16.55 -10.87
CA THR A 6 -10.89 15.97 -10.90
C THR A 6 -11.12 15.11 -12.13
N ALA A 7 -10.60 15.50 -13.31
CA ALA A 7 -10.74 14.71 -14.54
C ALA A 7 -9.91 13.41 -14.49
N MET A 8 -8.71 13.45 -13.94
CA MET A 8 -7.85 12.27 -13.78
C MET A 8 -8.38 11.30 -12.72
N GLY A 9 -8.90 11.81 -11.58
CA GLY A 9 -9.57 10.99 -10.58
C GLY A 9 -10.82 10.28 -11.11
N ALA A 10 -11.58 10.94 -11.99
CA ALA A 10 -12.76 10.36 -12.62
C ALA A 10 -12.42 9.20 -13.59
N VAL A 11 -11.31 9.29 -14.34
CA VAL A 11 -10.85 8.22 -15.23
C VAL A 11 -10.41 6.98 -14.42
N SER A 12 -9.66 7.18 -13.33
CA SER A 12 -9.24 6.06 -12.46
C SER A 12 -10.42 5.42 -11.72
N ALA A 13 -11.39 6.22 -11.26
CA ALA A 13 -12.61 5.72 -10.62
C ALA A 13 -13.52 4.96 -11.60
N THR A 14 -13.56 5.36 -12.86
CA THR A 14 -14.35 4.66 -13.91
C THR A 14 -13.74 3.28 -14.23
N LEU A 15 -12.41 3.13 -14.20
CA LEU A 15 -11.75 1.84 -14.38
C LEU A 15 -12.02 0.89 -13.20
N VAL A 16 -12.04 1.38 -11.96
CA VAL A 16 -12.37 0.58 -10.77
C VAL A 16 -13.88 0.25 -10.74
N ALA A 17 -14.76 1.23 -10.99
CA ALA A 17 -16.21 1.02 -10.99
C ALA A 17 -16.67 0.17 -12.19
N GLY A 18 -16.07 0.33 -13.36
CA GLY A 18 -16.36 -0.47 -14.54
C GLY A 18 -15.98 -1.96 -14.37
N GLY A 19 -14.91 -2.24 -13.63
CA GLY A 19 -14.51 -3.60 -13.27
C GLY A 19 -15.51 -4.28 -12.33
N VAL A 20 -16.14 -3.52 -11.43
CA VAL A 20 -17.11 -4.03 -10.44
C VAL A 20 -18.47 -4.33 -11.08
N LEU A 21 -18.91 -3.53 -12.04
CA LEU A 21 -20.24 -3.67 -12.67
C LEU A 21 -20.31 -4.76 -13.76
N GLY A 22 -19.15 -5.24 -14.27
CA GLY A 22 -19.06 -6.31 -15.26
C GLY A 22 -19.00 -7.73 -14.70
N LEU A 23 -18.97 -7.89 -13.38
CA LEU A 23 -18.85 -9.19 -12.70
C LEU A 23 -20.22 -9.86 -12.58
N THR A 24 -20.70 -10.51 -13.62
CA THR A 24 -21.63 -11.63 -13.46
C THR A 24 -20.79 -12.85 -13.05
N PRO A 25 -20.97 -13.42 -11.84
CA PRO A 25 -20.27 -14.64 -11.49
C PRO A 25 -20.72 -15.74 -12.46
N ALA A 26 -19.80 -16.36 -13.18
CA ALA A 26 -20.03 -17.66 -13.75
C ALA A 26 -20.23 -18.61 -12.55
N ALA A 27 -21.50 -18.86 -12.24
CA ALA A 27 -21.89 -19.81 -11.19
C ALA A 27 -21.45 -21.20 -11.65
N GLN A 28 -20.25 -21.60 -11.28
CA GLN A 28 -19.85 -23.00 -11.31
C GLN A 28 -20.43 -23.63 -10.07
N ALA A 29 -21.27 -24.63 -10.23
CA ALA A 29 -21.93 -25.35 -9.15
C ALA A 29 -20.86 -25.93 -8.21
N ALA A 30 -20.70 -25.30 -7.03
CA ALA A 30 -19.83 -25.78 -5.97
C ALA A 30 -20.47 -26.97 -5.28
N THR A 31 -19.72 -28.00 -4.98
CA THR A 31 -20.13 -29.17 -4.19
C THR A 31 -20.33 -28.86 -2.70
N GLY A 32 -19.83 -27.71 -2.19
CA GLY A 32 -20.15 -27.11 -0.90
C GLY A 32 -21.03 -25.87 -1.10
N GLY A 33 -22.21 -25.82 -0.48
CA GLY A 33 -23.17 -24.75 -0.71
C GLY A 33 -22.72 -23.39 -0.16
N VAL A 34 -22.81 -22.32 -0.97
CA VAL A 34 -22.71 -20.95 -0.48
C VAL A 34 -23.99 -20.58 0.25
N ARG A 35 -23.86 -20.18 1.52
CA ARG A 35 -24.99 -19.73 2.33
C ARG A 35 -24.86 -18.22 2.60
N TYR A 36 -25.83 -17.44 2.15
CA TYR A 36 -25.93 -16.01 2.47
C TYR A 36 -26.60 -15.83 3.83
N VAL A 37 -26.04 -14.96 4.66
CA VAL A 37 -26.48 -14.73 6.04
C VAL A 37 -26.40 -13.25 6.42
N ASP A 38 -27.22 -12.90 7.42
CA ASP A 38 -27.20 -11.62 8.08
C ASP A 38 -26.57 -11.82 9.48
N ILE A 39 -25.56 -10.98 9.79
CA ILE A 39 -24.84 -11.04 11.06
C ILE A 39 -25.07 -9.73 11.81
N ALA A 40 -25.45 -9.81 13.08
CA ALA A 40 -25.52 -8.65 13.95
C ALA A 40 -24.10 -8.24 14.36
N GLY A 41 -23.60 -7.15 13.77
CA GLY A 41 -22.35 -6.51 14.12
C GLY A 41 -22.48 -5.58 15.34
N ASP A 42 -21.48 -4.73 15.51
CA ASP A 42 -21.45 -3.77 16.61
C ASP A 42 -22.63 -2.78 16.56
N GLY A 43 -23.21 -2.49 17.73
CA GLY A 43 -24.41 -1.67 17.84
C GLY A 43 -25.66 -2.26 17.16
N GLY A 44 -25.68 -3.58 16.87
CA GLY A 44 -26.79 -4.25 16.17
C GLY A 44 -26.82 -3.97 14.66
N THR A 45 -25.77 -3.42 14.10
CA THR A 45 -25.64 -3.18 12.65
C THR A 45 -25.71 -4.49 11.89
N VAL A 46 -26.60 -4.61 10.89
CA VAL A 46 -26.70 -5.82 10.08
C VAL A 46 -25.60 -5.85 9.04
N LEU A 47 -24.73 -6.87 9.09
CA LEU A 47 -23.69 -7.13 8.13
C LEU A 47 -24.13 -8.26 7.19
N LYS A 48 -24.01 -8.04 5.89
CA LYS A 48 -24.28 -9.05 4.86
C LYS A 48 -23.05 -9.90 4.66
N ALA A 49 -23.22 -11.21 4.72
CA ALA A 49 -22.11 -12.15 4.63
C ALA A 49 -22.47 -13.39 3.79
N ASN A 50 -21.46 -14.12 3.38
CA ASN A 50 -21.61 -15.47 2.88
C ASN A 50 -20.68 -16.43 3.63
N VAL A 51 -21.12 -17.67 3.75
CA VAL A 51 -20.38 -18.76 4.37
C VAL A 51 -20.23 -19.88 3.36
N VAL A 52 -19.02 -20.38 3.24
CA VAL A 52 -18.70 -21.58 2.47
C VAL A 52 -18.09 -22.60 3.44
N THR A 53 -18.63 -23.81 3.46
CA THR A 53 -18.16 -24.89 4.33
C THR A 53 -17.62 -26.05 3.50
N PRO A 54 -16.65 -26.83 4.04
CA PRO A 54 -16.20 -28.05 3.39
C PRO A 54 -17.36 -29.02 3.09
N ALA A 55 -17.23 -29.83 2.05
CA ALA A 55 -18.25 -30.76 1.62
C ALA A 55 -18.44 -31.94 2.60
N ASP A 56 -17.45 -32.26 3.42
CA ASP A 56 -17.42 -33.35 4.40
C ASP A 56 -17.99 -32.97 5.79
N THR A 57 -18.74 -31.87 5.87
CA THR A 57 -19.36 -31.46 7.15
C THR A 57 -20.53 -32.35 7.54
N ASP A 58 -20.24 -33.43 8.24
CA ASP A 58 -21.26 -34.29 8.91
C ASP A 58 -21.68 -33.73 10.28
N GLY A 59 -21.16 -32.55 10.64
CA GLY A 59 -21.43 -31.88 11.92
C GLY A 59 -20.61 -32.39 13.12
N THR A 60 -19.77 -33.40 12.93
CA THR A 60 -18.94 -33.98 14.01
C THR A 60 -17.53 -33.40 14.02
N ARG A 61 -16.99 -33.02 12.87
CA ARG A 61 -15.65 -32.45 12.72
C ARG A 61 -15.69 -30.94 12.78
N ARG A 62 -14.74 -30.33 13.50
CA ARG A 62 -14.45 -28.91 13.49
C ARG A 62 -13.38 -28.59 12.44
N HIS A 63 -13.51 -27.45 11.79
CA HIS A 63 -12.63 -26.98 10.74
C HIS A 63 -12.02 -25.62 11.09
N PRO A 64 -10.78 -25.34 10.76
CA PRO A 64 -10.24 -23.99 10.94
C PRO A 64 -11.11 -22.95 10.23
N LEU A 65 -11.26 -21.77 10.86
CA LEU A 65 -12.07 -20.67 10.34
C LEU A 65 -11.15 -19.64 9.64
N ILE A 66 -11.55 -19.20 8.46
CA ILE A 66 -10.98 -18.00 7.81
C ILE A 66 -12.09 -16.97 7.62
N VAL A 67 -11.86 -15.74 8.11
CA VAL A 67 -12.76 -14.61 7.94
C VAL A 67 -12.16 -13.62 6.94
N LEU A 68 -12.97 -13.17 5.98
CA LEU A 68 -12.57 -12.31 4.87
C LEU A 68 -13.42 -11.02 4.86
N PRO A 69 -12.98 -9.94 5.53
CA PRO A 69 -13.58 -8.61 5.36
C PRO A 69 -13.36 -8.11 3.94
N THR A 70 -14.38 -7.51 3.31
CA THR A 70 -14.28 -7.04 1.93
C THR A 70 -13.35 -5.85 1.76
N SER A 71 -12.84 -5.67 0.55
CA SER A 71 -12.11 -4.47 0.13
C SER A 71 -13.04 -3.25 0.07
N TRP A 72 -12.45 -2.06 0.04
CA TRP A 72 -13.17 -0.79 -0.04
C TRP A 72 -14.08 -0.73 -1.26
N GLY A 73 -15.39 -0.68 -1.01
CA GLY A 73 -16.41 -0.60 -2.06
C GLY A 73 -16.72 -1.91 -2.78
N PHE A 74 -16.17 -3.05 -2.34
CA PHE A 74 -16.49 -4.36 -2.91
C PHE A 74 -17.58 -5.09 -2.10
N PRO A 75 -18.46 -5.88 -2.78
CA PRO A 75 -19.48 -6.68 -2.10
C PRO A 75 -18.90 -8.00 -1.57
N GLN A 76 -19.60 -8.67 -0.64
CA GLN A 76 -19.18 -9.94 0.00
C GLN A 76 -18.88 -11.08 -0.98
N VAL A 77 -19.33 -10.97 -2.21
CA VAL A 77 -19.04 -11.94 -3.28
C VAL A 77 -17.63 -11.81 -3.87
N GLU A 78 -16.89 -10.78 -3.49
CA GLU A 78 -15.51 -10.53 -3.92
C GLU A 78 -14.63 -11.77 -3.81
N TYR A 79 -14.74 -12.48 -2.70
CA TYR A 79 -13.88 -13.62 -2.36
C TYR A 79 -14.49 -15.00 -2.72
N LEU A 80 -15.61 -15.10 -3.43
CA LEU A 80 -16.29 -16.39 -3.63
C LEU A 80 -15.38 -17.46 -4.21
N ALA A 81 -14.56 -17.15 -5.21
CA ALA A 81 -13.65 -18.13 -5.79
C ALA A 81 -12.57 -18.59 -4.79
N GLN A 82 -12.04 -17.69 -3.99
CA GLN A 82 -11.06 -18.04 -2.95
C GLN A 82 -11.71 -18.75 -1.77
N ALA A 83 -12.92 -18.31 -1.36
CA ALA A 83 -13.68 -18.97 -0.31
C ALA A 83 -13.99 -20.43 -0.67
N GLN A 84 -14.37 -20.70 -1.92
CA GLN A 84 -14.58 -22.06 -2.40
C GLN A 84 -13.29 -22.88 -2.36
N ARG A 85 -12.18 -22.33 -2.89
CA ARG A 85 -10.87 -23.00 -2.90
C ARG A 85 -10.41 -23.34 -1.47
N LEU A 86 -10.53 -22.41 -0.54
CA LEU A 86 -10.17 -22.64 0.87
C LEU A 86 -11.11 -23.64 1.53
N ALA A 87 -12.41 -23.64 1.20
CA ALA A 87 -13.35 -24.65 1.71
C ALA A 87 -13.03 -26.05 1.15
N ASP A 88 -12.66 -26.16 -0.12
CA ASP A 88 -12.20 -27.43 -0.71
C ASP A 88 -10.91 -27.93 -0.04
N SER A 89 -10.08 -27.01 0.49
CA SER A 89 -8.91 -27.31 1.33
C SER A 89 -9.25 -27.56 2.81
N GLY A 90 -10.54 -27.58 3.20
CA GLY A 90 -10.99 -27.96 4.53
C GLY A 90 -11.18 -26.83 5.53
N TYR A 91 -11.34 -25.59 5.09
CA TYR A 91 -11.67 -24.43 5.94
C TYR A 91 -13.16 -24.12 5.95
N VAL A 92 -13.68 -23.67 7.07
CA VAL A 92 -14.90 -22.84 7.07
C VAL A 92 -14.47 -21.44 6.67
N VAL A 93 -15.09 -20.86 5.65
CA VAL A 93 -14.77 -19.52 5.17
C VAL A 93 -15.98 -18.62 5.27
N LEU A 94 -15.83 -17.47 5.92
CA LEU A 94 -16.86 -16.45 6.05
C LEU A 94 -16.36 -15.14 5.47
N SER A 95 -17.01 -14.65 4.41
CA SER A 95 -16.77 -13.34 3.83
C SER A 95 -17.91 -12.40 4.15
N TYR A 96 -17.63 -11.13 4.53
CA TYR A 96 -18.67 -10.18 4.88
C TYR A 96 -18.42 -8.79 4.29
N ASN A 97 -19.51 -8.13 3.88
CA ASN A 97 -19.46 -6.69 3.57
C ASN A 97 -19.21 -5.91 4.84
N VAL A 98 -18.12 -5.16 4.87
CA VAL A 98 -17.87 -4.21 5.97
C VAL A 98 -18.99 -3.19 6.06
N ARG A 99 -19.18 -2.63 7.26
CA ARG A 99 -20.25 -1.66 7.53
C ARG A 99 -20.24 -0.49 6.56
N GLY A 100 -21.41 0.05 6.29
CA GLY A 100 -21.58 1.21 5.42
C GLY A 100 -21.53 0.90 3.93
N PHE A 101 -21.07 -0.26 3.48
CA PHE A 101 -21.02 -0.61 2.06
C PHE A 101 -22.18 -1.50 1.61
N TRP A 102 -22.65 -1.28 0.39
CA TRP A 102 -23.71 -2.06 -0.26
C TRP A 102 -24.92 -2.25 0.65
N GLN A 103 -25.35 -3.51 0.87
CA GLN A 103 -26.51 -3.87 1.69
C GLN A 103 -26.18 -4.02 3.17
N SER A 104 -24.92 -3.96 3.61
CA SER A 104 -24.59 -3.92 5.04
C SER A 104 -25.08 -2.62 5.67
N GLY A 105 -25.55 -2.68 6.90
CA GLY A 105 -26.02 -1.52 7.66
C GLY A 105 -24.91 -0.56 8.07
N GLY A 106 -25.29 0.48 8.82
CA GLY A 106 -24.36 1.46 9.37
C GLY A 106 -23.76 2.42 8.35
N GLU A 107 -22.69 3.08 8.74
CA GLU A 107 -21.91 4.00 7.93
C GLU A 107 -20.45 3.57 7.89
N ILE A 108 -19.71 4.02 6.87
CA ILE A 108 -18.28 3.72 6.68
C ILE A 108 -17.48 4.29 7.85
N ASP A 109 -16.74 3.42 8.56
CA ASP A 109 -15.92 3.78 9.73
C ASP A 109 -14.40 3.88 9.41
N VAL A 110 -14.01 3.55 8.16
CA VAL A 110 -12.63 3.60 7.65
C VAL A 110 -11.66 2.79 8.52
N ALA A 111 -11.96 1.51 8.74
CA ALA A 111 -11.22 0.61 9.63
C ALA A 111 -11.09 1.16 11.07
N GLY A 112 -12.11 1.85 11.53
CA GLY A 112 -12.19 2.41 12.86
C GLY A 112 -12.66 1.39 13.91
N PRO A 113 -12.96 1.86 15.13
CA PRO A 113 -13.34 0.99 16.24
C PRO A 113 -14.57 0.11 15.97
N HIS A 114 -15.53 0.60 15.18
CA HIS A 114 -16.73 -0.17 14.83
C HIS A 114 -16.42 -1.30 13.85
N ASP A 115 -15.54 -1.09 12.86
CA ASP A 115 -15.11 -2.16 11.94
C ASP A 115 -14.36 -3.27 12.69
N VAL A 116 -13.52 -2.90 13.66
CA VAL A 116 -12.78 -3.84 14.51
C VAL A 116 -13.76 -4.65 15.40
N ALA A 117 -14.75 -3.99 15.99
CA ALA A 117 -15.76 -4.65 16.80
C ALA A 117 -16.66 -5.57 15.94
N ASP A 118 -16.99 -5.17 14.71
CA ASP A 118 -17.71 -6.00 13.74
C ASP A 118 -16.94 -7.28 13.42
N ALA A 119 -15.64 -7.19 13.19
CA ALA A 119 -14.81 -8.37 12.92
C ALA A 119 -14.89 -9.40 14.07
N ALA A 120 -14.84 -8.95 15.33
CA ALA A 120 -15.02 -9.81 16.49
C ALA A 120 -16.43 -10.45 16.54
N LYS A 121 -17.50 -9.68 16.24
CA LYS A 121 -18.88 -10.19 16.16
C LYS A 121 -19.05 -11.22 15.05
N VAL A 122 -18.39 -11.03 13.92
CA VAL A 122 -18.39 -11.99 12.80
C VAL A 122 -17.72 -13.30 13.20
N VAL A 123 -16.59 -13.24 13.92
CA VAL A 123 -15.94 -14.44 14.50
C VAL A 123 -16.88 -15.13 15.49
N ASP A 124 -17.51 -14.40 16.43
CA ASP A 124 -18.45 -14.95 17.39
C ASP A 124 -19.62 -15.68 16.71
N TRP A 125 -20.18 -15.04 15.68
CA TRP A 125 -21.26 -15.63 14.89
C TRP A 125 -20.84 -16.92 14.19
N ALA A 126 -19.66 -16.92 13.55
CA ALA A 126 -19.13 -18.09 12.86
C ALA A 126 -18.95 -19.29 13.81
N LEU A 127 -18.38 -19.05 15.00
CA LEU A 127 -18.19 -20.09 16.03
C LEU A 127 -19.50 -20.66 16.54
N ALA A 128 -20.57 -19.87 16.61
CA ALA A 128 -21.89 -20.29 17.08
C ALA A 128 -22.71 -21.00 16.02
N HIS A 129 -22.53 -20.74 14.72
CA HIS A 129 -23.45 -21.14 13.65
C HIS A 129 -22.83 -22.01 12.56
N THR A 130 -21.53 -22.32 12.68
CA THR A 130 -20.78 -23.16 11.74
C THR A 130 -19.93 -24.18 12.48
N PRO A 131 -19.46 -25.25 11.83
CA PRO A 131 -18.53 -26.22 12.44
C PRO A 131 -17.09 -25.67 12.54
N SER A 132 -16.94 -24.39 12.93
CA SER A 132 -15.63 -23.76 13.09
C SER A 132 -14.91 -24.21 14.34
N ASP A 133 -13.58 -24.35 14.25
CA ASP A 133 -12.69 -24.64 15.36
C ASP A 133 -12.30 -23.34 16.07
N PRO A 134 -12.67 -23.14 17.35
CA PRO A 134 -12.34 -21.92 18.09
C PRO A 134 -10.84 -21.74 18.35
N GLU A 135 -10.05 -22.81 18.24
CA GLU A 135 -8.61 -22.78 18.48
C GLU A 135 -7.82 -22.42 17.21
N ASN A 136 -8.45 -22.44 16.02
CA ASN A 136 -7.75 -22.26 14.75
C ASN A 136 -8.49 -21.26 13.85
N ILE A 137 -8.30 -19.96 14.17
CA ILE A 137 -8.97 -18.85 13.49
C ILE A 137 -7.93 -18.00 12.77
N GLY A 138 -8.15 -17.76 11.48
CA GLY A 138 -7.39 -16.85 10.65
C GLY A 138 -8.25 -15.75 10.05
N MET A 139 -7.61 -14.68 9.61
CA MET A 139 -8.26 -13.60 8.89
C MET A 139 -7.39 -13.16 7.71
N ALA A 140 -8.00 -12.89 6.57
CA ALA A 140 -7.31 -12.31 5.43
C ALA A 140 -8.19 -11.29 4.73
N GLY A 141 -7.55 -10.39 3.99
CA GLY A 141 -8.27 -9.47 3.13
C GLY A 141 -7.32 -8.74 2.20
N VAL A 142 -7.89 -8.15 1.17
CA VAL A 142 -7.21 -7.26 0.25
C VAL A 142 -7.53 -5.83 0.64
N SER A 143 -6.54 -4.93 0.56
CA SER A 143 -6.76 -3.49 0.74
C SER A 143 -7.40 -3.15 2.11
N TYR A 144 -8.62 -2.66 2.11
CA TYR A 144 -9.39 -2.31 3.31
C TYR A 144 -9.56 -3.50 4.25
N GLY A 145 -9.92 -4.67 3.70
CA GLY A 145 -10.03 -5.91 4.46
C GLY A 145 -8.72 -6.35 5.10
N ALA A 146 -7.58 -6.05 4.47
CA ALA A 146 -6.25 -6.32 5.02
C ALA A 146 -5.95 -5.46 6.26
N GLY A 147 -6.27 -4.17 6.20
CA GLY A 147 -6.14 -3.25 7.35
C GLY A 147 -7.02 -3.66 8.51
N ILE A 148 -8.29 -4.00 8.25
CA ILE A 148 -9.22 -4.53 9.27
C ILE A 148 -8.67 -5.82 9.89
N SER A 149 -8.12 -6.73 9.09
CA SER A 149 -7.57 -8.00 9.58
C SER A 149 -6.40 -7.81 10.55
N LEU A 150 -5.48 -6.87 10.26
CA LEU A 150 -4.38 -6.53 11.17
C LEU A 150 -4.86 -5.85 12.45
N LEU A 151 -5.83 -4.93 12.33
CA LEU A 151 -6.42 -4.25 13.49
C LEU A 151 -7.22 -5.25 14.35
N ALA A 152 -7.99 -6.14 13.75
CA ALA A 152 -8.68 -7.20 14.47
C ALA A 152 -7.70 -8.09 15.24
N ALA A 153 -6.56 -8.49 14.63
CA ALA A 153 -5.55 -9.30 15.31
C ALA A 153 -4.89 -8.58 16.51
N ALA A 154 -4.82 -7.26 16.48
CA ALA A 154 -4.36 -6.49 17.64
C ALA A 154 -5.35 -6.55 18.81
N HIS A 155 -6.66 -6.65 18.54
CA HIS A 155 -7.73 -6.56 19.54
C HIS A 155 -8.36 -7.91 19.91
N ASP A 156 -8.17 -8.94 19.08
CA ASP A 156 -8.72 -10.29 19.31
C ASP A 156 -7.60 -11.34 19.32
N PRO A 157 -7.18 -11.80 20.51
CA PRO A 157 -6.08 -12.77 20.65
C PRO A 157 -6.45 -14.19 20.15
N ARG A 158 -7.69 -14.43 19.74
CA ARG A 158 -8.11 -15.71 19.12
C ARG A 158 -7.56 -15.86 17.70
N LEU A 159 -7.18 -14.75 17.04
CA LEU A 159 -6.65 -14.78 15.69
C LEU A 159 -5.20 -15.27 15.67
N LYS A 160 -4.98 -16.52 15.23
CA LYS A 160 -3.67 -17.17 15.17
C LYS A 160 -2.85 -16.77 13.94
N ALA A 161 -3.51 -16.52 12.82
CA ALA A 161 -2.83 -16.16 11.57
C ALA A 161 -3.60 -15.09 10.81
N VAL A 162 -2.84 -14.16 10.21
CA VAL A 162 -3.37 -13.10 9.34
C VAL A 162 -2.57 -13.06 8.04
N ALA A 163 -3.29 -12.87 6.91
CA ALA A 163 -2.70 -12.51 5.63
C ALA A 163 -3.24 -11.14 5.19
N SER A 164 -2.37 -10.13 5.25
CA SER A 164 -2.67 -8.74 4.87
C SER A 164 -2.16 -8.49 3.45
N LEU A 165 -3.08 -8.41 2.49
CA LEU A 165 -2.78 -8.34 1.06
C LEU A 165 -3.04 -6.92 0.55
N SER A 166 -2.01 -6.25 0.03
CA SER A 166 -2.05 -4.83 -0.37
C SER A 166 -2.71 -3.93 0.70
N GLY A 167 -2.39 -4.18 1.98
CA GLY A 167 -2.90 -3.44 3.12
C GLY A 167 -1.90 -2.43 3.67
N TRP A 168 -2.24 -1.89 4.84
CA TRP A 168 -1.36 -0.97 5.56
C TRP A 168 -1.02 -1.46 6.96
N GLY A 169 0.22 -1.22 7.38
CA GLY A 169 0.65 -1.27 8.77
C GLY A 169 0.50 0.07 9.46
N ASP A 170 0.70 1.18 8.71
CA ASP A 170 0.50 2.55 9.15
C ASP A 170 -0.27 3.35 8.09
N LEU A 171 -1.49 3.80 8.44
CA LEU A 171 -2.35 4.53 7.51
C LEU A 171 -1.83 5.95 7.26
N VAL A 172 -1.22 6.58 8.28
CA VAL A 172 -0.65 7.92 8.14
C VAL A 172 0.51 7.89 7.15
N ASP A 173 1.47 6.99 7.36
CA ASP A 173 2.61 6.83 6.44
C ASP A 173 2.19 6.32 5.05
N SER A 174 0.97 5.80 4.91
CA SER A 174 0.43 5.37 3.62
C SER A 174 -0.07 6.53 2.77
N ILE A 175 -1.02 7.32 3.29
CA ILE A 175 -1.73 8.33 2.50
C ILE A 175 -1.27 9.76 2.79
N TYR A 176 -0.37 9.94 3.76
CA TYR A 176 0.20 11.21 4.20
C TYR A 176 1.71 11.12 4.34
N SER A 177 2.38 10.26 3.55
CA SER A 177 3.83 10.08 3.60
C SER A 177 4.58 11.38 3.29
N GLY A 178 5.69 11.62 3.98
CA GLY A 178 6.43 12.88 3.86
C GLY A 178 5.60 14.11 4.20
N ARG A 179 4.56 13.98 5.05
CA ARG A 179 3.61 15.04 5.43
C ARG A 179 2.86 15.63 4.23
N THR A 180 2.64 14.84 3.20
CA THR A 180 2.02 15.27 1.94
C THR A 180 0.78 14.44 1.64
N GLN A 181 -0.35 15.09 1.37
CA GLN A 181 -1.60 14.42 1.04
C GLN A 181 -1.50 13.74 -0.34
N HIS A 182 -1.80 12.45 -0.40
CA HIS A 182 -1.91 11.66 -1.62
C HIS A 182 -3.29 11.88 -2.25
N VAL A 183 -3.46 13.01 -2.92
CA VAL A 183 -4.77 13.51 -3.36
C VAL A 183 -5.48 12.63 -4.38
N GLN A 184 -4.74 12.00 -5.31
CA GLN A 184 -5.37 11.10 -6.28
C GLN A 184 -5.88 9.81 -5.60
N ALA A 185 -5.11 9.23 -4.69
CA ALA A 185 -5.53 8.07 -3.89
C ALA A 185 -6.78 8.40 -3.07
N ALA A 186 -6.76 9.54 -2.36
CA ALA A 186 -7.91 9.99 -1.59
C ALA A 186 -9.15 10.21 -2.49
N ALA A 187 -9.00 10.80 -3.69
CA ALA A 187 -10.10 11.04 -4.61
C ALA A 187 -10.74 9.74 -5.13
N VAL A 188 -9.93 8.70 -5.40
CA VAL A 188 -10.44 7.39 -5.76
C VAL A 188 -11.23 6.77 -4.62
N LEU A 189 -10.67 6.76 -3.41
CA LEU A 189 -11.33 6.20 -2.22
C LEU A 189 -12.63 6.94 -1.90
N ASP A 190 -12.63 8.28 -1.95
CA ASP A 190 -13.80 9.12 -1.70
C ASP A 190 -14.91 8.88 -2.72
N THR A 191 -14.56 8.80 -4.01
CA THR A 191 -15.51 8.51 -5.10
C THR A 191 -16.14 7.14 -4.92
N VAL A 192 -15.35 6.09 -4.69
CA VAL A 192 -15.85 4.73 -4.47
C VAL A 192 -16.70 4.65 -3.20
N GLY A 193 -16.27 5.28 -2.10
CA GLY A 193 -17.03 5.34 -0.85
C GLY A 193 -18.37 6.05 -1.00
N THR A 194 -18.45 7.06 -1.88
CA THR A 194 -19.70 7.77 -2.18
C THR A 194 -20.67 6.95 -3.03
N VAL A 195 -20.13 6.19 -4.01
CA VAL A 195 -20.97 5.40 -4.95
C VAL A 195 -21.42 4.08 -4.32
N ALA A 196 -20.53 3.39 -3.60
CA ALA A 196 -20.77 2.04 -3.09
C ALA A 196 -21.22 2.00 -1.62
N GLY A 197 -21.18 3.13 -0.91
CA GLY A 197 -21.42 3.13 0.53
C GLY A 197 -22.13 4.36 1.09
N ARG A 198 -22.30 4.34 2.39
CA ARG A 198 -22.85 5.43 3.19
C ARG A 198 -21.74 6.02 4.06
N ARG A 199 -21.30 7.21 3.70
CA ARG A 199 -20.21 7.89 4.41
C ARG A 199 -20.72 8.48 5.72
N SER A 200 -19.99 8.25 6.82
CA SER A 200 -20.22 8.93 8.09
C SER A 200 -19.86 10.43 7.98
N ALA A 201 -20.44 11.25 8.86
CA ALA A 201 -20.08 12.67 8.96
C ALA A 201 -18.58 12.84 9.24
N GLU A 202 -17.99 12.01 10.12
CA GLU A 202 -16.55 12.01 10.42
C GLU A 202 -15.73 11.72 9.16
N SER A 203 -16.08 10.68 8.38
CA SER A 203 -15.35 10.38 7.15
C SER A 203 -15.41 11.51 6.12
N GLN A 204 -16.57 12.16 5.97
CA GLN A 204 -16.73 13.30 5.09
C GLN A 204 -15.87 14.51 5.53
N GLU A 205 -15.81 14.79 6.84
CA GLU A 205 -14.97 15.84 7.39
C GLU A 205 -13.49 15.57 7.15
N VAL A 206 -13.02 14.34 7.39
CA VAL A 206 -11.63 13.95 7.17
C VAL A 206 -11.23 14.05 5.69
N PHE A 207 -12.05 13.55 4.76
CA PHE A 207 -11.77 13.71 3.33
C PHE A 207 -11.77 15.19 2.91
N SER A 208 -12.70 16.00 3.42
CA SER A 208 -12.72 17.45 3.16
C SER A 208 -11.44 18.13 3.67
N ALA A 209 -11.00 17.80 4.88
CA ALA A 209 -9.75 18.33 5.44
C ALA A 209 -8.53 17.85 4.63
N PHE A 210 -8.56 16.61 4.13
CA PHE A 210 -7.49 16.02 3.32
C PHE A 210 -7.34 16.70 1.95
N TYR A 211 -8.40 17.26 1.39
CA TYR A 211 -8.33 18.06 0.15
C TYR A 211 -7.96 19.53 0.39
N SER A 212 -7.93 19.95 1.64
CA SER A 212 -7.61 21.33 2.00
C SER A 212 -6.11 21.58 1.96
N SER A 213 -5.72 22.79 1.54
CA SER A 213 -4.36 23.30 1.72
C SER A 213 -4.09 23.83 3.14
N ASP A 214 -5.06 23.69 4.05
CA ASP A 214 -4.97 24.17 5.43
C ASP A 214 -4.20 23.16 6.30
N LEU A 215 -2.91 23.39 6.48
CA LEU A 215 -2.03 22.58 7.32
C LEU A 215 -2.39 22.63 8.82
N SER A 216 -3.27 23.55 9.25
CA SER A 216 -3.73 23.59 10.66
C SER A 216 -4.51 22.34 11.06
N LYS A 217 -5.08 21.61 10.09
CA LYS A 217 -5.79 20.34 10.28
C LYS A 217 -4.89 19.10 10.38
N GLU A 218 -3.58 19.25 10.10
CA GLU A 218 -2.63 18.13 10.09
C GLU A 218 -2.71 17.26 11.35
N LYS A 219 -2.70 17.91 12.53
CA LYS A 219 -2.71 17.19 13.81
C LYS A 219 -3.95 16.30 13.97
N ASP A 220 -5.11 16.78 13.55
CA ASP A 220 -6.37 16.05 13.68
C ASP A 220 -6.42 14.87 12.69
N ILE A 221 -5.97 15.08 11.44
CA ILE A 221 -5.87 14.05 10.40
C ILE A 221 -4.90 12.95 10.85
N VAL A 222 -3.73 13.32 11.36
CA VAL A 222 -2.73 12.37 11.85
C VAL A 222 -3.28 11.56 13.03
N ALA A 223 -3.89 12.20 14.01
CA ALA A 223 -4.47 11.52 15.17
C ALA A 223 -5.61 10.56 14.78
N TRP A 224 -6.42 10.94 13.78
CA TRP A 224 -7.46 10.09 13.22
C TRP A 224 -6.87 8.87 12.50
N GLY A 225 -5.85 9.07 11.67
CA GLY A 225 -5.16 8.00 10.94
C GLY A 225 -4.42 7.04 11.88
N GLN A 226 -3.79 7.54 12.94
CA GLN A 226 -3.12 6.71 13.95
C GLN A 226 -4.05 5.71 14.62
N LYS A 227 -5.29 6.09 14.95
CA LYS A 227 -6.29 5.17 15.52
C LYS A 227 -6.66 4.02 14.57
N ARG A 228 -6.38 4.17 13.28
CA ARG A 228 -6.68 3.25 12.19
C ARG A 228 -5.42 2.55 11.64
N SER A 229 -4.31 2.73 12.35
CA SER A 229 -3.00 2.16 12.00
C SER A 229 -2.67 0.97 12.91
N PRO A 230 -2.50 -0.26 12.39
CA PRO A 230 -2.00 -1.40 13.16
C PRO A 230 -0.72 -1.10 13.94
N ALA A 231 0.14 -0.24 13.40
CA ALA A 231 1.38 0.21 14.04
C ALA A 231 1.18 0.87 15.42
N THR A 232 0.00 1.49 15.66
CA THR A 232 -0.37 2.06 16.96
C THR A 232 -0.59 0.97 18.03
N TYR A 233 -1.00 -0.23 17.61
CA TYR A 233 -1.33 -1.36 18.47
C TYR A 233 -0.29 -2.49 18.40
N LEU A 234 0.93 -2.16 18.01
CA LEU A 234 1.99 -3.14 17.76
C LEU A 234 2.33 -3.99 18.99
N ASP A 235 2.30 -3.41 20.17
CA ASP A 235 2.59 -4.14 21.41
C ASP A 235 1.53 -5.22 21.69
N GLN A 236 0.27 -4.94 21.39
CA GLN A 236 -0.82 -5.92 21.50
C GLN A 236 -0.66 -7.03 20.45
N LEU A 237 -0.36 -6.68 19.20
CA LEU A 237 -0.08 -7.66 18.14
C LEU A 237 1.08 -8.59 18.52
N ASN A 238 2.18 -8.02 18.97
CA ASN A 238 3.36 -8.79 19.41
C ASN A 238 3.05 -9.67 20.62
N LYS A 239 2.24 -9.18 21.56
CA LYS A 239 1.80 -9.95 22.73
C LYS A 239 0.86 -11.11 22.35
N ASN A 240 -0.03 -10.89 21.39
CA ASN A 240 -0.96 -11.92 20.92
C ASN A 240 -0.24 -13.05 20.15
N GLY A 241 0.94 -12.79 19.59
CA GLY A 241 1.75 -13.78 18.89
C GLY A 241 1.16 -14.25 17.56
N THR A 242 0.23 -13.49 16.99
CA THR A 242 -0.40 -13.79 15.70
C THR A 242 0.65 -13.91 14.60
N ALA A 243 0.60 -14.97 13.80
CA ALA A 243 1.44 -15.14 12.63
C ALA A 243 0.96 -14.19 11.51
N ILE A 244 1.84 -13.29 11.04
CA ILE A 244 1.45 -12.22 10.10
C ILE A 244 2.21 -12.36 8.77
N MET A 245 1.47 -12.62 7.70
CA MET A 245 1.94 -12.49 6.32
C MET A 245 1.45 -11.17 5.73
N MET A 246 2.35 -10.44 5.10
CA MET A 246 2.06 -9.21 4.36
C MET A 246 2.49 -9.36 2.91
N ALA A 247 1.64 -8.97 1.98
CA ALA A 247 1.97 -8.92 0.56
C ALA A 247 1.58 -7.56 -0.01
N GLY A 248 2.39 -7.04 -0.95
CA GLY A 248 2.13 -5.75 -1.58
C GLY A 248 2.87 -5.58 -2.90
N ALA A 249 2.65 -4.45 -3.55
CA ALA A 249 3.28 -4.10 -4.82
C ALA A 249 4.26 -2.94 -4.68
N TRP A 250 5.31 -2.93 -5.56
CA TRP A 250 6.29 -1.84 -5.58
C TRP A 250 5.72 -0.50 -6.00
N GLY A 251 4.73 -0.51 -6.88
CA GLY A 251 4.07 0.67 -7.40
C GLY A 251 2.73 0.95 -6.74
N ASP A 252 2.47 0.43 -5.54
CA ASP A 252 1.23 0.70 -4.83
C ASP A 252 1.07 2.20 -4.57
N THR A 253 0.13 2.80 -5.30
CA THR A 253 -0.13 4.24 -5.31
C THR A 253 -1.05 4.68 -4.18
N ILE A 254 -1.64 3.74 -3.42
CA ILE A 254 -2.48 4.01 -2.24
C ILE A 254 -1.69 3.75 -0.96
N PHE A 255 -1.05 2.57 -0.84
CA PHE A 255 -0.28 2.15 0.34
C PHE A 255 1.17 1.83 -0.04
N PRO A 256 2.03 2.86 -0.19
CA PRO A 256 3.43 2.67 -0.58
C PRO A 256 4.17 1.66 0.29
N PRO A 257 5.13 0.90 -0.26
CA PRO A 257 5.74 -0.26 0.40
C PRO A 257 6.51 0.06 1.69
N ASN A 258 6.97 1.30 1.88
CA ASN A 258 7.81 1.69 3.02
C ASN A 258 7.14 1.45 4.37
N GLN A 259 5.85 1.79 4.50
CA GLN A 259 5.11 1.63 5.74
C GLN A 259 4.92 0.16 6.12
N SER A 260 4.66 -0.70 5.13
CA SER A 260 4.57 -2.17 5.34
C SER A 260 5.90 -2.76 5.77
N ALA A 261 7.00 -2.34 5.16
CA ALA A 261 8.35 -2.79 5.51
C ALA A 261 8.75 -2.33 6.93
N ALA A 262 8.47 -1.07 7.28
CA ALA A 262 8.73 -0.52 8.62
C ALA A 262 7.89 -1.22 9.70
N PHE A 263 6.63 -1.50 9.42
CA PHE A 263 5.76 -2.25 10.31
C PHE A 263 6.25 -3.70 10.49
N TYR A 264 6.58 -4.38 9.39
CA TYR A 264 7.11 -5.74 9.40
C TYR A 264 8.38 -5.88 10.27
N GLU A 265 9.31 -4.94 10.18
CA GLU A 265 10.56 -5.00 10.99
C GLU A 265 10.26 -5.00 12.49
N ARG A 266 9.20 -4.35 12.94
CA ARG A 266 8.82 -4.21 14.34
C ARG A 266 7.98 -5.38 14.88
N LEU A 267 7.46 -6.26 14.03
CA LEU A 267 6.79 -7.49 14.44
C LEU A 267 7.80 -8.46 15.04
N THR A 268 7.42 -9.17 16.11
CA THR A 268 8.29 -10.12 16.83
C THR A 268 7.84 -11.58 16.69
N GLY A 269 6.57 -11.82 16.33
CA GLY A 269 6.01 -13.14 16.05
C GLY A 269 6.45 -13.72 14.69
N PRO A 270 5.90 -14.88 14.30
CA PRO A 270 6.07 -15.41 12.95
C PRO A 270 5.61 -14.40 11.92
N LYS A 271 6.45 -14.09 10.95
CA LYS A 271 6.16 -13.03 9.99
C LYS A 271 6.75 -13.30 8.61
N ARG A 272 6.05 -12.81 7.58
CA ARG A 272 6.47 -12.88 6.19
C ARG A 272 6.12 -11.58 5.48
N LEU A 273 7.00 -11.11 4.60
CA LEU A 273 6.80 -9.91 3.78
C LEU A 273 7.12 -10.23 2.33
N GLU A 274 6.19 -9.96 1.45
CA GLU A 274 6.36 -10.18 0.02
C GLU A 274 6.05 -8.92 -0.78
N PHE A 275 6.98 -8.54 -1.67
CA PHE A 275 6.74 -7.46 -2.62
C PHE A 275 6.96 -7.92 -4.05
N ARG A 276 6.12 -7.43 -4.96
CA ARG A 276 6.11 -7.78 -6.38
C ARG A 276 5.78 -6.60 -7.28
N PRO A 277 6.01 -6.71 -8.60
CA PRO A 277 5.55 -5.69 -9.55
C PRO A 277 4.04 -5.54 -9.53
N GLY A 278 3.55 -4.33 -9.71
CA GLY A 278 2.13 -3.99 -9.79
C GLY A 278 1.81 -2.69 -9.07
N ASP A 279 0.55 -2.38 -9.03
CA ASP A 279 -0.07 -1.34 -8.23
C ASP A 279 -0.95 -1.96 -7.15
N HIS A 280 -1.66 -1.12 -6.41
CA HIS A 280 -2.58 -1.50 -5.34
C HIS A 280 -3.52 -2.63 -5.78
N ALA A 281 -3.48 -3.74 -5.08
CA ALA A 281 -4.30 -4.95 -5.29
C ALA A 281 -4.19 -5.63 -6.67
N THR A 282 -3.36 -5.12 -7.61
CA THR A 282 -3.29 -5.70 -8.97
C THR A 282 -2.68 -7.10 -8.99
N ALA A 283 -1.86 -7.44 -8.02
CA ALA A 283 -1.26 -8.77 -7.92
C ALA A 283 -2.26 -9.82 -7.41
N GLU A 284 -3.19 -9.43 -6.56
CA GLU A 284 -4.21 -10.27 -5.95
C GLU A 284 -5.41 -10.52 -6.87
N LEU A 285 -5.70 -9.55 -7.74
CA LEU A 285 -6.91 -9.49 -8.54
C LEU A 285 -7.18 -10.74 -9.40
N PRO A 286 -6.21 -11.33 -10.11
CA PRO A 286 -6.48 -12.56 -10.87
C PRO A 286 -6.98 -13.71 -9.98
N GLY A 287 -6.48 -13.82 -8.76
CA GLY A 287 -6.91 -14.83 -7.79
C GLY A 287 -8.36 -14.64 -7.33
N LEU A 288 -8.86 -13.41 -7.23
CA LEU A 288 -10.26 -13.14 -6.91
C LEU A 288 -11.22 -13.72 -7.96
N PHE A 289 -10.76 -13.89 -9.18
CA PHE A 289 -11.50 -14.56 -10.27
C PHE A 289 -11.22 -16.07 -10.37
N GLY A 290 -10.53 -16.66 -9.39
CA GLY A 290 -10.19 -18.09 -9.39
C GLY A 290 -9.03 -18.47 -10.32
N LEU A 291 -8.33 -17.51 -10.89
CA LEU A 291 -7.15 -17.77 -11.72
C LEU A 291 -5.93 -18.12 -10.84
N PRO A 292 -4.96 -18.91 -11.36
CA PRO A 292 -3.71 -19.20 -10.65
C PRO A 292 -3.03 -17.91 -10.18
N ASN A 293 -2.64 -17.86 -8.90
CA ASN A 293 -2.14 -16.66 -8.28
C ASN A 293 -1.18 -16.97 -7.13
N ASP A 294 0.06 -16.47 -7.22
CA ASP A 294 1.10 -16.72 -6.22
C ASP A 294 0.71 -16.20 -4.84
N VAL A 295 0.06 -15.01 -4.78
CA VAL A 295 -0.32 -14.38 -3.50
C VAL A 295 -1.29 -15.25 -2.73
N TRP A 296 -2.34 -15.72 -3.41
CA TRP A 296 -3.35 -16.57 -2.79
C TRP A 296 -2.83 -17.98 -2.50
N THR A 297 -1.88 -18.49 -3.29
CA THR A 297 -1.21 -19.75 -3.00
C THR A 297 -0.35 -19.65 -1.74
N ASP A 298 0.43 -18.57 -1.59
CA ASP A 298 1.23 -18.36 -0.38
C ASP A 298 0.35 -18.04 0.84
N THR A 299 -0.79 -17.37 0.64
CA THR A 299 -1.81 -17.16 1.69
C THR A 299 -2.39 -18.50 2.20
N GLU A 300 -2.76 -19.40 1.30
CA GLU A 300 -3.25 -20.73 1.66
C GLU A 300 -2.17 -21.53 2.41
N ARG A 301 -0.94 -21.58 1.91
CA ARG A 301 0.19 -22.22 2.58
C ARG A 301 0.47 -21.64 3.97
N TRP A 302 0.29 -20.31 4.14
CA TRP A 302 0.42 -19.65 5.43
C TRP A 302 -0.60 -20.16 6.44
N PHE A 303 -1.87 -20.24 6.03
CA PHE A 303 -2.93 -20.78 6.87
C PHE A 303 -2.79 -22.28 7.11
N ASP A 304 -2.42 -23.07 6.11
CA ASP A 304 -2.18 -24.52 6.28
C ASP A 304 -1.14 -24.78 7.36
N HIS A 305 -0.06 -23.99 7.37
CA HIS A 305 0.99 -24.12 8.38
C HIS A 305 0.50 -23.70 9.77
N TYR A 306 -0.07 -22.49 9.91
CA TYR A 306 -0.37 -21.90 11.23
C TYR A 306 -1.72 -22.31 11.82
N LEU A 307 -2.68 -22.73 11.02
CA LEU A 307 -4.01 -23.14 11.49
C LEU A 307 -4.24 -24.66 11.45
N LYS A 308 -3.58 -25.38 10.56
CA LYS A 308 -3.68 -26.86 10.48
C LYS A 308 -2.46 -27.57 11.02
N GLY A 309 -1.32 -26.86 11.21
CA GLY A 309 -0.04 -27.46 11.61
C GLY A 309 0.65 -28.24 10.49
N GLU A 310 0.36 -27.95 9.23
CA GLU A 310 0.96 -28.65 8.10
C GLU A 310 2.43 -28.24 7.90
N ASP A 311 3.29 -29.24 7.72
CA ASP A 311 4.71 -29.02 7.39
C ASP A 311 4.87 -28.80 5.87
N ASN A 312 4.53 -27.61 5.39
CA ASN A 312 4.65 -27.22 3.98
C ASN A 312 5.90 -26.38 3.67
N GLY A 313 6.74 -26.15 4.67
CA GLY A 313 8.06 -25.49 4.54
C GLY A 313 8.01 -23.96 4.47
N ILE A 314 6.84 -23.30 4.54
CA ILE A 314 6.74 -21.84 4.42
C ILE A 314 7.48 -21.10 5.53
N ASP A 315 7.57 -21.69 6.73
CA ASP A 315 8.28 -21.21 7.90
C ASP A 315 9.82 -21.26 7.75
N ARG A 316 10.32 -22.13 6.87
CA ARG A 316 11.76 -22.30 6.57
C ARG A 316 12.25 -21.50 5.38
N GLU A 317 11.34 -20.94 4.60
CA GLU A 317 11.70 -20.03 3.52
C GLU A 317 12.22 -18.70 4.09
N GLN A 318 12.98 -17.95 3.28
CA GLN A 318 13.39 -16.61 3.66
C GLN A 318 12.13 -15.73 3.88
N PRO A 319 12.01 -15.06 5.04
CA PRO A 319 10.78 -14.39 5.42
C PRO A 319 10.49 -13.10 4.62
N VAL A 320 11.50 -12.51 3.97
CA VAL A 320 11.32 -11.40 3.04
C VAL A 320 11.56 -11.89 1.62
N ARG A 321 10.53 -11.80 0.78
CA ARG A 321 10.57 -12.25 -0.63
C ARG A 321 10.29 -11.10 -1.57
N LEU A 322 11.18 -10.87 -2.50
CA LEU A 322 11.10 -9.78 -3.45
C LEU A 322 11.08 -10.33 -4.88
N LYS A 323 10.12 -9.87 -5.68
CA LYS A 323 10.12 -10.06 -7.13
C LYS A 323 10.44 -8.72 -7.78
N SER A 324 11.55 -8.67 -8.53
CA SER A 324 11.96 -7.44 -9.21
C SER A 324 10.98 -7.02 -10.31
N ARG A 325 10.86 -5.72 -10.57
CA ARG A 325 10.13 -5.18 -11.73
C ARG A 325 10.74 -5.63 -13.07
N SER A 326 12.01 -6.04 -13.07
CA SER A 326 12.79 -6.37 -14.25
C SER A 326 12.91 -7.87 -14.51
N THR A 327 12.76 -8.73 -13.49
CA THR A 327 12.94 -10.19 -13.57
C THR A 327 11.72 -10.96 -13.09
N SER A 328 11.63 -12.24 -13.44
CA SER A 328 10.48 -13.09 -13.07
C SER A 328 10.66 -13.89 -11.77
N GLY A 329 11.88 -14.03 -11.27
CA GLY A 329 12.19 -14.83 -10.09
C GLY A 329 12.00 -14.07 -8.78
N TYR A 330 11.82 -14.83 -7.68
CA TYR A 330 11.85 -14.29 -6.33
C TYR A 330 13.27 -14.32 -5.76
N GLU A 331 13.63 -13.27 -5.03
CA GLU A 331 14.83 -13.17 -4.21
C GLU A 331 14.41 -13.26 -2.73
N GLY A 332 15.12 -14.06 -1.93
CA GLY A 332 14.84 -14.22 -0.51
C GLY A 332 15.87 -13.51 0.37
N TYR A 333 15.40 -12.90 1.47
CA TYR A 333 16.23 -12.20 2.46
C TYR A 333 15.79 -12.54 3.89
N PRO A 334 16.75 -12.61 4.85
CA PRO A 334 16.42 -12.94 6.24
C PRO A 334 15.63 -11.84 6.95
N ASP A 335 15.75 -10.59 6.52
CA ASP A 335 15.08 -9.42 7.07
C ASP A 335 15.12 -8.23 6.09
N TRP A 336 14.35 -7.18 6.37
CA TRP A 336 14.33 -5.98 5.53
C TRP A 336 15.64 -5.18 5.60
N LYS A 337 16.34 -5.22 6.69
CA LYS A 337 17.65 -4.57 6.85
C LYS A 337 18.66 -5.14 5.85
N SER A 338 18.63 -6.44 5.64
CA SER A 338 19.49 -7.14 4.66
C SER A 338 19.18 -6.76 3.21
N VAL A 339 17.92 -6.40 2.91
CA VAL A 339 17.55 -5.84 1.59
C VAL A 339 18.29 -4.52 1.35
N ASN A 340 18.42 -3.68 2.37
CA ASN A 340 19.04 -2.35 2.32
C ASN A 340 20.57 -2.34 2.60
N ALA A 341 21.22 -3.49 2.68
CA ALA A 341 22.58 -3.59 3.24
C ALA A 341 23.67 -2.92 2.40
N THR A 342 23.56 -2.95 1.06
CA THR A 342 24.54 -2.37 0.16
C THR A 342 24.10 -0.99 -0.29
N ARG A 343 24.93 0.03 -0.09
CA ARG A 343 24.56 1.42 -0.44
C ARG A 343 25.68 2.11 -1.23
N ASN A 344 25.29 2.81 -2.29
CA ASN A 344 26.14 3.70 -3.05
C ASN A 344 25.62 5.14 -2.91
N LYS A 345 26.52 6.08 -2.59
CA LYS A 345 26.19 7.50 -2.47
C LYS A 345 26.51 8.22 -3.76
N ILE A 346 25.53 8.93 -4.30
CA ILE A 346 25.67 9.84 -5.44
C ILE A 346 25.64 11.26 -4.86
N ALA A 347 26.72 12.02 -5.03
CA ALA A 347 26.83 13.38 -4.50
C ALA A 347 25.84 14.32 -5.23
N LEU A 348 25.13 15.16 -4.46
CA LEU A 348 24.29 16.24 -4.97
C LEU A 348 25.06 17.55 -4.89
N ALA A 349 26.14 17.65 -5.67
CA ALA A 349 27.09 18.76 -5.61
C ALA A 349 26.51 20.08 -6.14
N GLY A 350 27.04 21.16 -5.63
CA GLY A 350 26.70 22.52 -6.07
C GLY A 350 25.51 23.13 -5.33
N SER A 351 24.99 24.22 -5.90
CA SER A 351 23.79 24.89 -5.43
C SER A 351 22.85 25.12 -6.60
N THR A 352 21.59 24.78 -6.42
CA THR A 352 20.54 24.90 -7.45
C THR A 352 19.30 25.52 -6.85
N THR A 353 18.75 26.56 -7.49
CA THR A 353 17.48 27.17 -7.09
C THR A 353 16.41 26.85 -8.12
N ILE A 354 15.27 26.31 -7.65
CA ILE A 354 14.08 26.09 -8.49
C ILE A 354 12.94 27.00 -8.06
N HIS A 355 12.07 27.33 -9.01
CA HIS A 355 10.81 28.01 -8.76
C HIS A 355 9.70 26.97 -8.58
N THR A 356 8.74 27.29 -7.75
CA THR A 356 7.59 26.42 -7.45
C THR A 356 6.41 26.66 -8.39
N ASN A 357 5.35 25.85 -8.25
CA ASN A 357 4.04 25.99 -8.90
C ASN A 357 4.01 25.78 -10.43
N VAL A 358 5.05 25.17 -11.00
CA VAL A 358 5.11 24.83 -12.43
C VAL A 358 5.55 23.38 -12.59
N ASP A 359 4.75 22.63 -13.33
CA ASP A 359 5.06 21.25 -13.71
C ASP A 359 6.34 21.22 -14.57
N SER A 360 7.31 20.44 -14.14
CA SER A 360 8.60 20.30 -14.84
C SER A 360 8.55 19.24 -15.95
N GLY A 361 7.54 18.38 -15.95
CA GLY A 361 7.45 17.19 -16.79
C GLY A 361 8.09 15.94 -16.17
N ALA A 362 8.57 16.02 -14.92
CA ALA A 362 8.85 14.85 -14.10
C ALA A 362 7.63 14.55 -13.24
N ASP A 363 7.14 13.31 -13.24
CA ASP A 363 5.99 12.93 -12.45
C ASP A 363 6.06 11.50 -11.92
N GLY A 364 5.29 11.22 -10.87
CA GLY A 364 5.12 9.90 -10.28
C GLY A 364 4.12 9.00 -11.02
N GLY A 365 3.40 9.57 -11.98
CA GLY A 365 2.40 8.88 -12.78
C GLY A 365 0.96 9.17 -12.36
N ILE A 366 0.07 8.23 -12.67
CA ILE A 366 -1.37 8.28 -12.39
C ILE A 366 -1.74 7.03 -11.61
N VAL A 367 -2.52 7.19 -10.53
CA VAL A 367 -3.01 6.10 -9.68
C VAL A 367 -3.59 4.96 -10.53
N PHE A 368 -3.16 3.73 -10.28
CA PHE A 368 -3.42 2.49 -11.01
C PHE A 368 -2.86 2.45 -12.44
N LEU A 369 -3.04 3.49 -13.24
CA LEU A 369 -2.75 3.45 -14.67
C LEU A 369 -1.26 3.26 -14.96
N SER A 370 -0.40 4.03 -14.30
CA SER A 370 1.04 4.01 -14.58
C SER A 370 1.69 2.68 -14.22
N SER A 371 1.32 2.09 -13.10
CA SER A 371 1.86 0.81 -12.66
C SER A 371 1.31 -0.37 -13.47
N ILE A 372 0.06 -0.30 -13.93
CA ILE A 372 -0.50 -1.29 -14.86
C ILE A 372 0.25 -1.23 -16.20
N LEU A 373 0.51 -0.04 -16.73
CA LEU A 373 1.30 0.13 -17.96
C LEU A 373 2.74 -0.37 -17.79
N ASP A 374 3.37 -0.13 -16.63
CA ASP A 374 4.68 -0.69 -16.34
C ASP A 374 4.65 -2.22 -16.28
N GLN A 375 3.65 -2.80 -15.63
CA GLN A 375 3.53 -4.25 -15.48
C GLN A 375 3.27 -4.95 -16.82
N VAL A 376 2.34 -4.45 -17.63
CA VAL A 376 1.87 -5.10 -18.86
C VAL A 376 2.73 -4.75 -20.06
N ALA A 377 3.09 -3.46 -20.22
CA ALA A 377 3.76 -2.94 -21.40
C ALA A 377 5.22 -2.55 -21.16
N LYS A 378 5.73 -2.65 -19.92
CA LYS A 378 7.06 -2.16 -19.50
C LYS A 378 7.26 -0.66 -19.78
N LEU A 379 6.18 0.11 -19.58
CA LEU A 379 6.10 1.55 -19.78
C LEU A 379 5.83 2.26 -18.45
N PRO A 380 6.84 2.37 -17.55
CA PRO A 380 6.71 3.20 -16.35
C PRO A 380 6.60 4.68 -16.73
N PRO A 381 6.28 5.59 -15.80
CA PRO A 381 6.42 7.02 -16.02
C PRO A 381 7.82 7.35 -16.55
N VAL A 382 7.88 8.22 -17.54
CA VAL A 382 9.14 8.57 -18.24
C VAL A 382 9.35 10.07 -18.28
N ALA A 383 10.61 10.51 -18.19
CA ALA A 383 11.00 11.90 -18.36
C ALA A 383 12.20 12.02 -19.30
N ALA A 384 12.20 13.01 -20.18
CA ALA A 384 13.35 13.35 -21.00
C ALA A 384 14.32 14.21 -20.16
N ILE A 385 15.21 13.56 -19.41
CA ILE A 385 16.07 14.22 -18.39
C ILE A 385 16.88 15.42 -18.92
N PRO A 386 17.45 15.39 -20.16
CA PRO A 386 18.14 16.54 -20.71
C PRO A 386 17.23 17.74 -21.01
N LEU A 387 15.94 17.51 -21.24
CA LEU A 387 14.97 18.55 -21.61
C LEU A 387 14.22 19.13 -20.40
N LEU A 388 14.38 18.57 -19.20
CA LEU A 388 13.74 19.11 -18.00
C LEU A 388 14.22 20.53 -17.73
N PRO A 389 13.30 21.52 -17.61
CA PRO A 389 13.68 22.92 -17.44
C PRO A 389 14.26 23.16 -16.04
N ARG A 390 15.55 23.47 -15.97
CA ARG A 390 16.32 23.65 -14.73
C ARG A 390 15.82 24.79 -13.83
N ARG A 391 14.95 25.63 -14.34
CA ARG A 391 14.27 26.66 -13.55
C ARG A 391 13.23 26.04 -12.60
N TRP A 392 12.66 24.87 -12.93
CA TRP A 392 11.58 24.23 -12.18
C TRP A 392 11.94 22.83 -11.67
N ALA A 393 13.08 22.27 -12.11
CA ALA A 393 13.58 21.00 -11.62
C ALA A 393 15.07 21.05 -11.30
N ALA A 394 15.46 20.63 -10.11
CA ALA A 394 16.85 20.33 -9.78
C ALA A 394 17.17 18.91 -10.24
N VAL A 395 18.36 18.73 -10.85
CA VAL A 395 18.74 17.43 -11.43
C VAL A 395 20.21 17.13 -11.17
N TRP A 396 20.47 15.96 -10.61
CA TRP A 396 21.80 15.39 -10.42
C TRP A 396 21.86 14.01 -11.04
N GLN A 397 23.04 13.61 -11.53
CA GLN A 397 23.21 12.32 -12.19
C GLN A 397 24.46 11.60 -11.70
N SER A 398 24.41 10.28 -11.61
CA SER A 398 25.59 9.45 -11.43
C SER A 398 26.44 9.37 -12.69
N GLY A 399 27.63 8.80 -12.60
CA GLY A 399 28.33 8.23 -13.76
C GLY A 399 27.52 7.08 -14.38
N LYS A 400 27.90 6.71 -15.63
CA LYS A 400 27.36 5.50 -16.27
C LYS A 400 27.91 4.25 -15.56
N TYR A 401 27.04 3.27 -15.33
CA TYR A 401 27.44 1.98 -14.77
C TYR A 401 28.04 1.08 -15.86
N ALA A 402 29.24 0.56 -15.60
CA ALA A 402 29.89 -0.34 -16.54
C ALA A 402 29.19 -1.71 -16.62
N THR A 403 28.61 -2.17 -15.52
CA THR A 403 27.81 -3.42 -15.42
C THR A 403 26.40 -3.09 -14.98
N ALA A 404 25.47 -4.03 -15.17
CA ALA A 404 24.13 -3.91 -14.63
C ALA A 404 24.17 -3.77 -13.10
N GLN A 405 23.22 -3.03 -12.54
CA GLN A 405 23.08 -2.80 -11.10
C GLN A 405 21.70 -3.19 -10.62
N GLN A 406 21.59 -3.75 -9.44
CA GLN A 406 20.33 -4.06 -8.81
C GLN A 406 20.01 -3.04 -7.73
N VAL A 407 18.92 -2.32 -7.85
CA VAL A 407 18.33 -1.50 -6.78
C VAL A 407 17.40 -2.40 -5.97
N ARG A 408 17.66 -2.57 -4.66
CA ARG A 408 16.82 -3.38 -3.77
C ARG A 408 16.61 -2.62 -2.45
N GLY A 409 15.38 -2.17 -2.21
CA GLY A 409 15.00 -1.45 -1.00
C GLY A 409 14.79 0.05 -1.20
N THR A 410 15.15 0.85 -0.20
CA THR A 410 14.79 2.27 -0.05
C THR A 410 15.97 3.17 -0.38
N ALA A 411 15.89 3.97 -1.44
CA ALA A 411 16.84 5.06 -1.67
C ALA A 411 16.55 6.23 -0.72
N LYS A 412 17.61 6.89 -0.22
CA LYS A 412 17.51 7.98 0.76
C LYS A 412 18.18 9.23 0.22
N VAL A 413 17.44 10.32 0.19
CA VAL A 413 17.95 11.66 -0.16
C VAL A 413 18.30 12.39 1.13
N HIS A 414 19.51 12.94 1.18
CA HIS A 414 19.96 13.86 2.21
C HIS A 414 20.40 15.15 1.55
N THR A 415 19.80 16.29 1.90
CA THR A 415 20.13 17.58 1.28
C THR A 415 19.80 18.76 2.18
N THR A 416 20.48 19.89 1.96
CA THR A 416 20.14 21.14 2.62
C THR A 416 19.23 21.96 1.73
N VAL A 417 18.08 22.39 2.27
CA VAL A 417 17.07 23.20 1.57
C VAL A 417 16.97 24.58 2.21
N THR A 418 16.99 25.62 1.40
CA THR A 418 16.72 27.00 1.83
C THR A 418 15.45 27.49 1.12
N PRO A 419 14.31 27.58 1.80
CA PRO A 419 13.06 28.04 1.22
C PRO A 419 12.94 29.56 1.30
N THR A 420 12.20 30.18 0.37
CA THR A 420 11.85 31.61 0.44
C THR A 420 10.55 31.86 1.18
N GLN A 421 9.82 30.81 1.55
CA GLN A 421 8.54 30.84 2.28
C GLN A 421 8.59 29.87 3.46
N GLU A 422 7.68 30.01 4.42
CA GLU A 422 7.64 29.16 5.61
C GLU A 422 7.13 27.74 5.37
N SER A 423 6.44 27.52 4.25
CA SER A 423 5.90 26.23 3.84
C SER A 423 6.17 25.93 2.37
N GLY A 424 6.17 24.66 2.01
CA GLY A 424 6.28 24.22 0.63
C GLY A 424 6.27 22.69 0.51
N THR A 425 6.00 22.24 -0.72
CA THR A 425 6.04 20.84 -1.11
C THR A 425 7.10 20.65 -2.19
N LEU A 426 7.85 19.56 -2.08
CA LEU A 426 8.73 19.07 -3.14
C LEU A 426 8.46 17.57 -3.35
N VAL A 427 8.80 17.09 -4.55
CA VAL A 427 8.76 15.68 -4.89
C VAL A 427 10.10 15.27 -5.48
N ALA A 428 10.67 14.19 -4.97
CA ALA A 428 11.94 13.65 -5.44
C ALA A 428 11.68 12.38 -6.24
N TYR A 429 12.35 12.25 -7.39
CA TYR A 429 12.25 11.14 -8.32
C TYR A 429 13.61 10.56 -8.62
N LEU A 430 13.75 9.25 -8.53
CA LEU A 430 14.93 8.52 -8.99
C LEU A 430 14.60 7.89 -10.35
N TYR A 431 15.36 8.24 -11.37
CA TYR A 431 15.20 7.71 -12.73
C TYR A 431 16.38 6.84 -13.14
N ASP A 432 16.10 5.76 -13.85
CA ASP A 432 17.05 5.01 -14.66
C ASP A 432 17.13 5.66 -16.05
N VAL A 433 18.27 6.25 -16.37
CA VAL A 433 18.49 7.05 -17.58
C VAL A 433 19.30 6.27 -18.61
N GLY A 434 18.64 5.95 -19.72
CA GLY A 434 19.26 5.27 -20.85
C GLY A 434 20.17 6.17 -21.69
N PRO A 435 20.83 5.60 -22.72
CA PRO A 435 21.80 6.31 -23.57
C PRO A 435 21.25 7.56 -24.27
N LEU A 436 19.94 7.55 -24.60
CA LEU A 436 19.26 8.66 -25.28
C LEU A 436 18.77 9.75 -24.30
N GLY A 437 19.04 9.62 -23.00
CA GLY A 437 18.61 10.58 -21.99
C GLY A 437 17.16 10.41 -21.53
N LEU A 438 16.44 9.39 -22.01
CA LEU A 438 15.12 9.05 -21.49
C LEU A 438 15.28 8.35 -20.14
N GLY A 439 14.66 8.90 -19.11
CA GLY A 439 14.60 8.36 -17.75
C GLY A 439 13.33 7.57 -17.53
N LYS A 440 13.43 6.35 -17.00
CA LYS A 440 12.33 5.52 -16.51
C LYS A 440 12.25 5.65 -15.00
N LEU A 441 11.07 5.89 -14.44
CA LEU A 441 10.89 6.08 -13.00
C LEU A 441 11.23 4.77 -12.24
N VAL A 442 12.15 4.87 -11.30
CA VAL A 442 12.57 3.80 -10.38
C VAL A 442 11.84 3.93 -9.06
N ALA A 443 11.85 5.13 -8.47
CA ALA A 443 11.19 5.44 -7.20
C ALA A 443 10.92 6.94 -7.11
N ASN A 444 9.94 7.34 -6.30
CA ASN A 444 9.68 8.73 -5.96
C ASN A 444 9.22 8.84 -4.50
N ALA A 445 9.18 10.03 -3.95
CA ALA A 445 8.45 10.36 -2.73
C ALA A 445 8.21 11.87 -2.62
N PRO A 446 7.07 12.30 -2.05
CA PRO A 446 6.80 13.69 -1.74
C PRO A 446 7.35 14.07 -0.37
N TYR A 447 7.51 15.37 -0.15
CA TYR A 447 7.78 15.93 1.16
C TYR A 447 7.19 17.33 1.29
N THR A 448 6.40 17.57 2.35
CA THR A 448 5.87 18.89 2.70
C THR A 448 6.49 19.38 4.00
N PHE A 449 7.00 20.60 3.97
CA PHE A 449 7.50 21.30 5.15
C PHE A 449 6.61 22.51 5.48
N HIS A 450 6.54 22.86 6.75
CA HIS A 450 5.94 24.11 7.21
C HIS A 450 6.56 24.57 8.55
N GLY A 451 6.34 25.83 8.90
CA GLY A 451 6.90 26.43 10.10
C GLY A 451 8.41 26.73 10.00
N HIS A 452 8.98 26.69 8.80
CA HIS A 452 10.38 27.05 8.58
C HIS A 452 10.55 28.55 8.40
N THR A 453 11.69 29.10 8.86
CA THR A 453 12.00 30.51 8.67
C THR A 453 12.45 30.77 7.22
N PRO A 454 11.78 31.66 6.45
CA PRO A 454 12.23 32.03 5.11
C PRO A 454 13.69 32.48 5.06
N GLY A 455 14.44 31.99 4.07
CA GLY A 455 15.86 32.25 3.90
C GLY A 455 16.81 31.53 4.87
N LYS A 456 16.31 30.72 5.79
CA LYS A 456 17.13 29.88 6.68
C LYS A 456 17.24 28.45 6.12
N PRO A 457 18.46 27.89 5.98
CA PRO A 457 18.63 26.52 5.53
C PRO A 457 18.18 25.52 6.63
N PHE A 458 17.67 24.36 6.17
CA PHE A 458 17.42 23.20 7.01
C PHE A 458 17.86 21.91 6.30
N GLY A 459 18.26 20.89 7.07
CA GLY A 459 18.55 19.56 6.56
C GLY A 459 17.26 18.80 6.25
N LEU A 460 17.21 18.17 5.09
CA LEU A 460 16.11 17.29 4.66
C LEU A 460 16.64 15.89 4.49
N ASP A 461 16.04 14.94 5.21
CA ASP A 461 16.18 13.50 4.99
C ASP A 461 14.85 12.95 4.44
N LEU A 462 14.89 12.32 3.27
CA LEU A 462 13.73 11.79 2.58
C LEU A 462 13.99 10.37 2.08
N ASP A 463 13.19 9.43 2.56
CA ASP A 463 13.16 8.07 2.05
C ASP A 463 12.24 8.01 0.82
N LEU A 464 12.79 7.63 -0.35
CA LEU A 464 11.97 7.34 -1.52
C LEU A 464 11.20 6.04 -1.32
N PHE A 465 10.12 5.84 -2.05
CA PHE A 465 9.39 4.57 -1.96
C PHE A 465 10.28 3.40 -2.37
N SER A 466 10.21 2.34 -1.58
CA SER A 466 11.04 1.15 -1.77
C SER A 466 10.73 0.47 -3.08
N THR A 467 11.76 -0.14 -3.68
CA THR A 467 11.62 -0.79 -4.99
C THR A 467 12.59 -1.97 -5.14
N ALA A 468 12.31 -2.82 -6.13
CA ALA A 468 13.27 -3.77 -6.69
C ALA A 468 13.32 -3.58 -8.21
N TYR A 469 14.41 -3.00 -8.70
CA TYR A 469 14.60 -2.60 -10.09
C TYR A 469 16.03 -2.90 -10.56
N ASP A 470 16.21 -3.31 -11.81
CA ASP A 470 17.52 -3.58 -12.40
C ASP A 470 17.88 -2.49 -13.42
N VAL A 471 18.95 -1.77 -13.13
CA VAL A 471 19.52 -0.74 -14.00
C VAL A 471 20.48 -1.40 -14.99
N PRO A 472 20.24 -1.31 -16.32
CA PRO A 472 21.11 -1.94 -17.31
C PRO A 472 22.52 -1.34 -17.37
N ALA A 473 23.48 -2.13 -17.84
CA ALA A 473 24.82 -1.62 -18.15
C ALA A 473 24.77 -0.46 -19.17
N GLY A 474 25.63 0.53 -19.01
CA GLY A 474 25.64 1.74 -19.83
C GLY A 474 24.63 2.82 -19.42
N HIS A 475 23.67 2.51 -18.55
CA HIS A 475 22.74 3.46 -17.96
C HIS A 475 23.36 4.21 -16.77
N ARG A 476 22.64 5.19 -16.25
CA ARG A 476 22.97 5.95 -15.04
C ARG A 476 21.72 6.25 -14.23
N LEU A 477 21.87 6.57 -12.98
CA LEU A 477 20.77 7.09 -12.16
C LEU A 477 20.74 8.61 -12.19
N ALA A 478 19.53 9.20 -12.21
CA ALA A 478 19.32 10.62 -12.03
C ALA A 478 18.33 10.85 -10.89
N LEU A 479 18.70 11.75 -9.95
CA LEU A 479 17.76 12.33 -8.99
C LEU A 479 17.21 13.62 -9.61
N VAL A 480 15.90 13.71 -9.68
CA VAL A 480 15.15 14.91 -10.06
C VAL A 480 14.33 15.36 -8.86
N VAL A 481 14.33 16.66 -8.58
CA VAL A 481 13.45 17.24 -7.54
C VAL A 481 12.71 18.41 -8.16
N ASP A 482 11.40 18.39 -8.06
CA ASP A 482 10.52 19.49 -8.44
C ASP A 482 9.47 19.78 -7.37
N THR A 483 8.37 20.46 -7.69
CA THR A 483 7.40 20.93 -6.69
C THR A 483 5.96 20.71 -7.08
N VAL A 484 5.70 20.05 -8.21
CA VAL A 484 4.33 19.80 -8.72
C VAL A 484 4.26 18.38 -9.23
N ASP A 485 3.40 17.58 -8.62
CA ASP A 485 3.10 16.22 -9.07
C ASP A 485 1.58 15.96 -8.96
N PRO A 486 0.95 15.35 -9.96
CA PRO A 486 -0.50 15.13 -9.94
C PRO A 486 -0.98 14.17 -8.84
N LEU A 487 -0.10 13.33 -8.27
CA LEU A 487 -0.45 12.40 -7.18
C LEU A 487 -0.70 13.12 -5.85
N TYR A 488 -0.12 14.33 -5.66
CA TYR A 488 -0.01 14.99 -4.36
C TYR A 488 -0.61 16.40 -4.36
N ILE A 489 -1.02 16.87 -3.16
CA ILE A 489 -1.33 18.30 -2.95
C ILE A 489 -0.01 19.06 -2.77
N GLU A 490 0.12 20.18 -3.45
CA GLU A 490 1.21 21.15 -3.23
C GLU A 490 0.80 22.24 -2.23
N HIS A 491 1.75 22.61 -1.37
CA HIS A 491 1.62 23.70 -0.39
C HIS A 491 2.60 24.85 -0.69
N ASN A 492 2.86 25.11 -1.95
CA ASN A 492 3.79 26.14 -2.38
C ASN A 492 3.09 27.49 -2.55
N PRO A 493 3.42 28.53 -1.75
CA PRO A 493 2.92 29.88 -2.00
C PRO A 493 3.40 30.40 -3.36
N SER A 494 2.58 31.26 -3.98
CA SER A 494 2.93 31.85 -5.28
C SER A 494 4.27 32.58 -5.24
N GLY A 495 5.13 32.33 -6.23
CA GLY A 495 6.45 32.93 -6.33
C GLY A 495 7.51 32.37 -5.39
N ALA A 496 7.21 31.30 -4.65
CA ALA A 496 8.16 30.63 -3.79
C ALA A 496 9.32 30.02 -4.60
N ARG A 497 10.46 29.85 -3.92
CA ARG A 497 11.66 29.21 -4.47
C ARG A 497 12.29 28.33 -3.41
N LEU A 498 12.90 27.24 -3.87
CA LEU A 498 13.68 26.32 -3.06
C LEU A 498 15.11 26.30 -3.59
N THR A 499 16.07 26.53 -2.71
CA THR A 499 17.50 26.40 -3.04
C THR A 499 18.04 25.15 -2.36
N PHE A 500 18.51 24.21 -3.16
CA PHE A 500 19.23 23.03 -2.71
C PHE A 500 20.72 23.33 -2.70
N SER A 501 21.42 22.93 -1.64
CA SER A 501 22.85 23.15 -1.49
C SER A 501 23.54 21.98 -0.81
N SER A 502 24.86 21.91 -0.95
CA SER A 502 25.70 20.85 -0.37
C SER A 502 26.81 21.51 0.46
N PRO A 503 26.54 21.86 1.74
CA PRO A 503 27.54 22.43 2.63
C PRO A 503 28.73 21.48 2.84
N ALA A 504 29.94 22.00 3.00
CA ALA A 504 31.13 21.17 3.17
C ALA A 504 31.13 20.35 4.46
N ASN A 505 30.47 20.84 5.52
CA ASN A 505 30.31 20.16 6.79
C ASN A 505 29.11 19.20 6.84
N ASP A 506 28.22 19.26 5.84
CA ASP A 506 27.03 18.42 5.73
C ASP A 506 26.73 18.16 4.24
N PRO A 507 27.53 17.31 3.54
CA PRO A 507 27.42 17.13 2.10
C PRO A 507 26.13 16.42 1.71
N SER A 508 25.43 16.96 0.71
CA SER A 508 24.20 16.39 0.16
C SER A 508 24.46 15.18 -0.75
N TYR A 509 23.62 14.16 -0.64
CA TYR A 509 23.73 12.94 -1.43
C TYR A 509 22.38 12.24 -1.61
N VAL A 510 22.26 11.38 -2.60
CA VAL A 510 21.29 10.29 -2.61
C VAL A 510 22.02 8.97 -2.38
N SER A 511 21.59 8.23 -1.36
CA SER A 511 22.12 6.91 -1.01
C SER A 511 21.19 5.84 -1.58
N VAL A 512 21.63 5.12 -2.61
CA VAL A 512 20.84 4.09 -3.30
C VAL A 512 21.32 2.70 -2.87
N PRO A 513 20.44 1.76 -2.51
CA PRO A 513 20.82 0.39 -2.18
C PRO A 513 21.15 -0.37 -3.48
N LEU A 514 22.38 -0.21 -3.97
CA LEU A 514 22.88 -0.78 -5.22
C LEU A 514 23.77 -1.99 -4.97
N ARG A 515 23.55 -3.04 -5.77
CA ARG A 515 24.44 -4.22 -5.88
C ARG A 515 24.87 -4.36 -7.33
N GLY A 516 26.18 -4.60 -7.58
CA GLY A 516 26.65 -5.03 -8.89
C GLY A 516 26.18 -6.45 -9.21
N GLN A 517 25.85 -6.68 -10.47
CA GLN A 517 25.64 -8.03 -11.02
C GLN A 517 26.95 -8.65 -11.42
#